data_0d9306bbabd6c540e7f0d230ef63f274
#
_entry.id   0d9306bbabd6c540e7f0d230ef63f274
#
_cell.length_a   1.000
_cell.length_b   1.000
_cell.length_c   1.000
_cell.angle_alpha   90.00
_cell.angle_beta   90.00
_cell.angle_gamma   90.00
#
_symmetry.space_group_name_H-M   'P 1'
#
loop_
_entity.id
_entity.type
_entity.pdbx_description
1 polymer ?
#
loop_
_entity_poly.entity_id
_entity_poly.type
_entity_poly.pdbx_seq_one_letter_code
_entity_poly.pdbx_strand_id
1 'polypeptide(L)'
;MDNVRTALITGASSGIGASLAVAVAASGVTLHLSGRNSTRLEAVAQTCRGRGGIVTTTTLDVRDADAMAAWIGSAGHLDLVIANAGISGRSRDGGAECWNLARAIFETNLGGVLNTVLPAMAVMAEQLPGAGGVRGRIAVISSIAAFMAAPDSAAYCASKAAVDRWIVASAHEARQRGIVLTSVCPGFIRTAMTADYRFPMPGLMDADRAAHVILRGVTAGRGRVVFPWWMGLAARLAGLLPSRVMAAVASRHR
;
A
#
# COMPACT_ATOMS: atom_id res chain seq x y z
N MET A 1 4.74 -12.98 -13.64
CA MET A 1 5.74 -12.37 -12.71
C MET A 1 7.17 -12.71 -13.12
N ASP A 2 7.35 -13.18 -14.34
CA ASP A 2 8.60 -13.80 -14.81
C ASP A 2 9.82 -12.86 -14.92
N ASN A 3 9.66 -11.56 -14.63
CA ASN A 3 10.72 -10.56 -14.73
C ASN A 3 11.03 -9.81 -13.42
N VAL A 4 10.45 -10.20 -12.27
CA VAL A 4 10.79 -9.57 -10.99
C VAL A 4 11.91 -10.36 -10.34
N ARG A 5 13.12 -9.79 -10.31
CA ARG A 5 14.30 -10.36 -9.63
C ARG A 5 14.57 -9.71 -8.29
N THR A 6 14.19 -8.44 -8.15
CA THR A 6 14.39 -7.70 -6.90
C THR A 6 13.11 -6.95 -6.54
N ALA A 7 12.58 -7.21 -5.35
CA ALA A 7 11.41 -6.52 -4.83
C ALA A 7 11.67 -5.93 -3.44
N LEU A 8 11.15 -4.71 -3.21
CA LEU A 8 11.23 -4.01 -1.95
C LEU A 8 9.80 -3.75 -1.42
N ILE A 9 9.52 -4.14 -0.18
CA ILE A 9 8.17 -4.07 0.40
C ILE A 9 8.22 -3.44 1.78
N THR A 10 7.49 -2.32 1.97
CA THR A 10 7.31 -1.69 3.28
C THR A 10 6.10 -2.26 4.00
N GLY A 11 6.15 -2.31 5.35
CA GLY A 11 5.06 -2.87 6.15
C GLY A 11 4.86 -4.37 5.91
N ALA A 12 5.94 -5.10 5.61
CA ALA A 12 5.92 -6.52 5.26
C ALA A 12 5.68 -7.45 6.45
N SER A 13 5.63 -6.95 7.69
CA SER A 13 5.53 -7.78 8.90
C SER A 13 4.12 -8.35 9.16
N SER A 14 3.09 -8.00 8.38
CA SER A 14 1.72 -8.51 8.55
C SER A 14 0.81 -8.18 7.37
N GLY A 15 -0.38 -8.79 7.34
CA GLY A 15 -1.48 -8.46 6.44
C GLY A 15 -1.10 -8.51 4.96
N ILE A 16 -1.55 -7.51 4.20
CA ILE A 16 -1.32 -7.44 2.75
C ILE A 16 0.17 -7.48 2.42
N GLY A 17 1.01 -6.75 3.18
CA GLY A 17 2.45 -6.70 2.94
C GLY A 17 3.14 -8.05 3.11
N ALA A 18 2.77 -8.82 4.13
CA ALA A 18 3.27 -10.16 4.34
C ALA A 18 2.84 -11.11 3.21
N SER A 19 1.55 -11.08 2.84
CA SER A 19 1.04 -11.90 1.74
C SER A 19 1.66 -11.54 0.40
N LEU A 20 1.95 -10.25 0.15
CA LEU A 20 2.67 -9.80 -1.04
C LEU A 20 4.11 -10.33 -1.06
N ALA A 21 4.83 -10.24 0.08
CA ALA A 21 6.19 -10.77 0.20
C ALA A 21 6.22 -12.28 -0.12
N VAL A 22 5.32 -13.05 0.48
CA VAL A 22 5.21 -14.49 0.26
C VAL A 22 4.80 -14.82 -1.19
N ALA A 23 3.94 -14.02 -1.81
CA ALA A 23 3.49 -14.24 -3.18
C ALA A 23 4.56 -13.89 -4.23
N VAL A 24 5.49 -12.97 -3.91
CA VAL A 24 6.62 -12.61 -4.78
C VAL A 24 7.80 -13.57 -4.60
N ALA A 25 7.92 -14.19 -3.41
CA ALA A 25 9.02 -15.08 -3.07
C ALA A 25 9.09 -16.29 -4.01
N ALA A 26 10.21 -16.44 -4.69
CA ALA A 26 10.53 -17.57 -5.58
C ALA A 26 12.04 -17.71 -5.70
N SER A 27 12.51 -18.84 -6.24
CA SER A 27 13.94 -19.03 -6.51
C SER A 27 14.51 -17.96 -7.43
N GLY A 28 15.62 -17.35 -7.04
CA GLY A 28 16.29 -16.28 -7.77
C GLY A 28 15.68 -14.89 -7.55
N VAL A 29 14.68 -14.73 -6.66
CA VAL A 29 14.11 -13.42 -6.29
C VAL A 29 14.75 -12.92 -5.01
N THR A 30 15.29 -11.71 -5.05
CA THR A 30 15.76 -10.97 -3.87
C THR A 30 14.63 -10.10 -3.31
N LEU A 31 14.40 -10.20 -2.00
CA LEU A 31 13.36 -9.47 -1.28
C LEU A 31 13.99 -8.59 -0.21
N HIS A 32 13.76 -7.29 -0.28
CA HIS A 32 14.06 -6.32 0.76
C HIS A 32 12.77 -6.02 1.52
N LEU A 33 12.66 -6.50 2.76
CA LEU A 33 11.44 -6.37 3.56
C LEU A 33 11.66 -5.42 4.73
N SER A 34 10.74 -4.46 4.94
CA SER A 34 10.79 -3.61 6.12
C SER A 34 9.49 -3.60 6.92
N GLY A 35 9.63 -3.33 8.21
CA GLY A 35 8.53 -3.21 9.15
C GLY A 35 9.04 -2.87 10.55
N ARG A 36 8.16 -2.39 11.44
CA ARG A 36 8.53 -1.98 12.81
C ARG A 36 8.68 -3.15 13.80
N ASN A 37 8.10 -4.29 13.52
CA ASN A 37 8.16 -5.46 14.39
C ASN A 37 9.12 -6.49 13.80
N SER A 38 10.33 -6.58 14.35
CA SER A 38 11.40 -7.45 13.88
C SER A 38 11.03 -8.94 13.92
N THR A 39 10.39 -9.38 14.99
CA THR A 39 10.01 -10.79 15.16
C THR A 39 9.02 -11.25 14.09
N ARG A 40 7.94 -10.47 13.85
CA ARG A 40 6.97 -10.79 12.80
C ARG A 40 7.57 -10.65 11.40
N LEU A 41 8.45 -9.66 11.20
CA LEU A 41 9.14 -9.46 9.94
C LEU A 41 10.02 -10.66 9.60
N GLU A 42 10.78 -11.17 10.58
CA GLU A 42 11.63 -12.33 10.40
C GLU A 42 10.84 -13.61 10.15
N ALA A 43 9.69 -13.81 10.81
CA ALA A 43 8.80 -14.94 10.53
C ALA A 43 8.31 -14.94 9.06
N VAL A 44 7.98 -13.77 8.51
CA VAL A 44 7.63 -13.62 7.09
C VAL A 44 8.84 -13.91 6.22
N ALA A 45 10.01 -13.39 6.56
CA ALA A 45 11.26 -13.63 5.82
C ALA A 45 11.60 -15.12 5.74
N GLN A 46 11.45 -15.87 6.84
CA GLN A 46 11.66 -17.32 6.85
C GLN A 46 10.69 -18.04 5.91
N THR A 47 9.41 -17.63 5.90
CA THR A 47 8.42 -18.16 4.95
C THR A 47 8.85 -17.89 3.50
N CYS A 48 9.36 -16.70 3.20
CA CYS A 48 9.85 -16.34 1.88
C CYS A 48 11.11 -17.13 1.49
N ARG A 49 12.06 -17.32 2.42
CA ARG A 49 13.27 -18.17 2.21
C ARG A 49 12.88 -19.63 1.95
N GLY A 50 11.87 -20.14 2.68
CA GLY A 50 11.33 -21.49 2.44
C GLY A 50 10.73 -21.68 1.04
N ARG A 51 10.44 -20.60 0.33
CA ARG A 51 10.03 -20.58 -1.09
C ARG A 51 11.20 -20.34 -2.07
N GLY A 52 12.41 -20.28 -1.57
CA GLY A 52 13.62 -20.10 -2.37
C GLY A 52 14.03 -18.63 -2.57
N GLY A 53 13.34 -17.66 -1.95
CA GLY A 53 13.70 -16.25 -2.03
C GLY A 53 14.96 -15.91 -1.22
N ILE A 54 15.76 -14.97 -1.71
CA ILE A 54 16.87 -14.35 -0.98
C ILE A 54 16.30 -13.16 -0.23
N VAL A 55 16.28 -13.18 1.11
CA VAL A 55 15.54 -12.18 1.89
C VAL A 55 16.45 -11.45 2.87
N THR A 56 16.41 -10.12 2.79
CA THR A 56 16.95 -9.20 3.79
C THR A 56 15.80 -8.52 4.54
N THR A 57 15.96 -8.34 5.84
CA THR A 57 14.99 -7.66 6.69
C THR A 57 15.62 -6.42 7.32
N THR A 58 14.86 -5.33 7.36
CA THR A 58 15.27 -4.08 8.02
C THR A 58 14.16 -3.59 8.93
N THR A 59 14.45 -3.47 10.22
CA THR A 59 13.51 -2.86 11.16
C THR A 59 13.56 -1.35 10.98
N LEU A 60 12.49 -0.76 10.42
CA LEU A 60 12.46 0.62 9.97
C LEU A 60 11.06 1.23 10.13
N ASP A 61 11.00 2.49 10.51
CA ASP A 61 9.79 3.30 10.44
C ASP A 61 9.79 4.12 9.14
N VAL A 62 8.76 3.98 8.33
CA VAL A 62 8.64 4.71 7.05
C VAL A 62 8.56 6.22 7.20
N ARG A 63 8.36 6.74 8.42
CA ARG A 63 8.36 8.17 8.72
C ARG A 63 9.76 8.78 8.76
N ASP A 64 10.78 7.95 8.95
CA ASP A 64 12.18 8.37 8.91
C ASP A 64 12.65 8.46 7.45
N ALA A 65 12.64 9.68 6.91
CA ALA A 65 12.95 9.93 5.51
C ALA A 65 14.39 9.56 5.14
N ASP A 66 15.34 9.87 6.02
CA ASP A 66 16.78 9.64 5.76
C ASP A 66 17.09 8.13 5.80
N ALA A 67 16.58 7.43 6.81
CA ALA A 67 16.72 5.98 6.90
C ALA A 67 16.03 5.25 5.73
N MET A 68 14.87 5.73 5.27
CA MET A 68 14.19 5.20 4.10
C MET A 68 15.00 5.40 2.82
N ALA A 69 15.52 6.60 2.60
CA ALA A 69 16.33 6.90 1.43
C ALA A 69 17.61 6.06 1.39
N ALA A 70 18.32 5.93 2.53
CA ALA A 70 19.51 5.10 2.66
C ALA A 70 19.20 3.62 2.39
N TRP A 71 18.11 3.08 2.97
CA TRP A 71 17.70 1.68 2.78
C TRP A 71 17.34 1.38 1.33
N ILE A 72 16.57 2.24 0.69
CA ILE A 72 16.16 2.07 -0.72
C ILE A 72 17.38 2.19 -1.63
N GLY A 73 18.27 3.16 -1.39
CA GLY A 73 19.51 3.35 -2.15
C GLY A 73 20.46 2.15 -2.05
N SER A 74 20.48 1.45 -0.89
CA SER A 74 21.31 0.27 -0.69
C SER A 74 20.79 -1.01 -1.35
N ALA A 75 19.55 -1.02 -1.81
CA ALA A 75 18.93 -2.21 -2.40
C ALA A 75 19.44 -2.55 -3.81
N GLY A 76 20.18 -1.66 -4.46
CA GLY A 76 20.68 -1.83 -5.81
C GLY A 76 19.57 -1.77 -6.86
N HIS A 77 19.52 -2.74 -7.77
CA HIS A 77 18.47 -2.79 -8.80
C HIS A 77 17.10 -3.11 -8.21
N LEU A 78 16.07 -2.41 -8.62
CA LEU A 78 14.71 -2.55 -8.14
C LEU A 78 13.73 -2.79 -9.31
N ASP A 79 13.17 -3.99 -9.42
CA ASP A 79 12.11 -4.29 -10.41
C ASP A 79 10.73 -3.90 -9.88
N LEU A 80 10.50 -4.12 -8.57
CA LEU A 80 9.22 -3.89 -7.92
C LEU A 80 9.39 -3.24 -6.55
N VAL A 81 8.72 -2.12 -6.33
CA VAL A 81 8.59 -1.51 -4.99
C VAL A 81 7.13 -1.49 -4.58
N ILE A 82 6.84 -1.92 -3.37
CA ILE A 82 5.49 -1.90 -2.80
C ILE A 82 5.48 -1.02 -1.55
N ALA A 83 4.96 0.19 -1.69
CA ALA A 83 4.69 1.10 -0.58
C ALA A 83 3.38 0.68 0.09
N ASN A 84 3.49 -0.25 1.06
CA ASN A 84 2.33 -0.84 1.73
C ASN A 84 2.17 -0.39 3.19
N ALA A 85 3.23 0.04 3.86
CA ALA A 85 3.13 0.49 5.25
C ALA A 85 2.01 1.52 5.43
N GLY A 86 1.18 1.30 6.44
CA GLY A 86 0.08 2.19 6.75
C GLY A 86 -0.59 1.81 8.06
N ILE A 87 -1.28 2.77 8.64
CA ILE A 87 -2.10 2.59 9.84
C ILE A 87 -3.50 3.11 9.60
N SER A 88 -4.46 2.56 10.33
CA SER A 88 -5.80 3.10 10.48
C SER A 88 -6.07 3.30 11.96
N GLY A 89 -7.07 4.07 12.26
CA GLY A 89 -7.56 4.23 13.62
C GLY A 89 -8.97 4.76 13.58
N ARG A 90 -9.75 4.38 14.58
CA ARG A 90 -11.07 4.95 14.86
C ARG A 90 -11.01 5.51 16.27
N SER A 91 -11.76 6.57 16.54
CA SER A 91 -11.97 6.96 17.93
C SER A 91 -12.62 5.80 18.67
N ARG A 92 -11.99 5.33 19.75
CA ARG A 92 -12.51 4.19 20.53
C ARG A 92 -13.83 4.48 21.21
N ASP A 93 -14.10 5.76 21.46
CA ASP A 93 -15.24 6.23 22.24
C ASP A 93 -16.34 6.87 21.38
N GLY A 94 -16.32 6.67 20.05
CA GLY A 94 -17.27 7.28 19.12
C GLY A 94 -17.18 8.82 19.04
N GLY A 95 -16.13 9.40 19.64
CA GLY A 95 -15.83 10.82 19.60
C GLY A 95 -15.06 11.26 18.36
N ALA A 96 -14.66 12.52 18.30
CA ALA A 96 -13.80 13.03 17.25
C ALA A 96 -12.44 12.32 17.24
N GLU A 97 -11.86 12.17 16.06
CA GLU A 97 -10.51 11.62 15.88
C GLU A 97 -9.50 12.49 16.67
N CYS A 98 -8.72 11.90 17.57
CA CYS A 98 -7.77 12.69 18.36
C CYS A 98 -6.60 13.17 17.48
N TRP A 99 -6.08 14.36 17.82
CA TRP A 99 -5.00 15.02 17.08
C TRP A 99 -3.79 14.11 16.83
N ASN A 100 -3.32 13.40 17.85
CA ASN A 100 -2.15 12.54 17.74
C ASN A 100 -2.37 11.38 16.77
N LEU A 101 -3.58 10.79 16.77
CA LEU A 101 -3.92 9.72 15.84
C LEU A 101 -4.00 10.23 14.40
N ALA A 102 -4.70 11.35 14.18
CA ALA A 102 -4.81 11.94 12.85
C ALA A 102 -3.42 12.29 12.29
N ARG A 103 -2.57 12.93 13.09
CA ARG A 103 -1.19 13.24 12.72
C ARG A 103 -0.39 11.99 12.37
N ALA A 104 -0.42 10.97 13.22
CA ALA A 104 0.29 9.70 12.96
C ALA A 104 -0.18 9.02 11.67
N ILE A 105 -1.49 9.10 11.35
CA ILE A 105 -2.06 8.57 10.10
C ILE A 105 -1.48 9.31 8.90
N PHE A 106 -1.44 10.63 8.90
CA PHE A 106 -0.88 11.41 7.79
C PHE A 106 0.63 11.18 7.65
N GLU A 107 1.38 11.19 8.74
CA GLU A 107 2.82 10.95 8.73
C GLU A 107 3.16 9.55 8.18
N THR A 108 2.39 8.53 8.54
CA THR A 108 2.64 7.16 8.07
C THR A 108 2.09 6.92 6.66
N ASN A 109 0.81 7.24 6.43
CA ASN A 109 0.11 6.84 5.21
C ASN A 109 0.44 7.72 4.01
N LEU A 110 0.80 8.98 4.23
CA LEU A 110 1.20 9.91 3.19
C LEU A 110 2.72 10.16 3.23
N GLY A 111 3.26 10.63 4.35
CA GLY A 111 4.68 10.86 4.51
C GLY A 111 5.52 9.62 4.22
N GLY A 112 5.15 8.48 4.83
CA GLY A 112 5.84 7.19 4.60
C GLY A 112 5.75 6.70 3.15
N VAL A 113 4.65 6.99 2.45
CA VAL A 113 4.54 6.70 1.00
C VAL A 113 5.50 7.58 0.20
N LEU A 114 5.57 8.88 0.48
CA LEU A 114 6.51 9.79 -0.19
C LEU A 114 7.96 9.36 0.05
N ASN A 115 8.30 9.04 1.31
CA ASN A 115 9.63 8.55 1.71
C ASN A 115 10.01 7.20 1.07
N THR A 116 9.01 6.45 0.57
CA THR A 116 9.24 5.19 -0.15
C THR A 116 9.32 5.42 -1.67
N VAL A 117 8.36 6.14 -2.23
CA VAL A 117 8.20 6.24 -3.68
C VAL A 117 9.22 7.16 -4.33
N LEU A 118 9.51 8.32 -3.72
CA LEU A 118 10.44 9.29 -4.33
C LEU A 118 11.88 8.75 -4.42
N PRO A 119 12.48 8.18 -3.37
CA PRO A 119 13.79 7.54 -3.49
C PRO A 119 13.78 6.35 -4.46
N ALA A 120 12.72 5.52 -4.46
CA ALA A 120 12.61 4.40 -5.39
C ALA A 120 12.54 4.86 -6.85
N MET A 121 11.81 5.94 -7.14
CA MET A 121 11.79 6.55 -8.47
C MET A 121 13.16 7.09 -8.89
N ALA A 122 13.91 7.68 -7.96
CA ALA A 122 15.28 8.15 -8.23
C ALA A 122 16.20 6.98 -8.59
N VAL A 123 16.20 5.90 -7.81
CA VAL A 123 16.98 4.69 -8.10
C VAL A 123 16.58 4.09 -9.45
N MET A 124 15.28 3.89 -9.68
CA MET A 124 14.79 3.29 -10.93
C MET A 124 15.09 4.13 -12.17
N ALA A 125 15.14 5.46 -12.06
CA ALA A 125 15.44 6.34 -13.18
C ALA A 125 16.86 6.13 -13.74
N GLU A 126 17.79 5.73 -12.90
CA GLU A 126 19.19 5.45 -13.29
C GLU A 126 19.40 4.01 -13.81
N GLN A 127 18.41 3.12 -13.67
CA GLN A 127 18.51 1.74 -14.13
C GLN A 127 18.42 1.64 -15.64
N LEU A 128 19.05 0.62 -16.22
CA LEU A 128 18.83 0.29 -17.63
C LEU A 128 17.38 -0.18 -17.85
N PRO A 129 16.72 0.25 -18.93
CA PRO A 129 15.36 -0.18 -19.22
C PRO A 129 15.33 -1.67 -19.55
N GLY A 130 14.37 -2.38 -18.97
CA GLY A 130 14.05 -3.76 -19.31
C GLY A 130 13.08 -3.85 -20.52
N ALA A 131 12.41 -4.98 -20.63
CA ALA A 131 11.45 -5.22 -21.70
C ALA A 131 10.36 -4.14 -21.78
N GLY A 132 10.09 -3.65 -22.97
CA GLY A 132 9.10 -2.58 -23.21
C GLY A 132 9.49 -1.21 -22.65
N GLY A 133 10.79 -0.95 -22.40
CA GLY A 133 11.28 0.32 -21.89
C GLY A 133 10.99 0.55 -20.39
N VAL A 134 10.58 -0.48 -19.65
CA VAL A 134 10.24 -0.37 -18.22
C VAL A 134 11.50 -0.56 -17.38
N ARG A 135 11.80 0.44 -16.53
CA ARG A 135 12.92 0.43 -15.58
C ARG A 135 12.53 -0.14 -14.22
N GLY A 136 11.24 -0.03 -13.86
CA GLY A 136 10.71 -0.56 -12.62
C GLY A 136 9.22 -0.29 -12.46
N ARG A 137 8.61 -0.95 -11.46
CA ARG A 137 7.20 -0.82 -11.11
C ARG A 137 7.07 -0.44 -9.64
N ILE A 138 6.19 0.52 -9.34
CA ILE A 138 5.90 0.93 -7.98
C ILE A 138 4.40 0.79 -7.74
N ALA A 139 4.03 -0.04 -6.77
CA ALA A 139 2.67 -0.19 -6.29
C ALA A 139 2.49 0.52 -4.94
N VAL A 140 1.46 1.32 -4.81
CA VAL A 140 1.13 2.01 -3.56
C VAL A 140 -0.21 1.54 -3.05
N ILE A 141 -0.24 1.04 -1.82
CA ILE A 141 -1.47 0.53 -1.20
C ILE A 141 -2.28 1.68 -0.62
N SER A 142 -3.26 2.13 -1.40
CA SER A 142 -4.31 3.05 -1.00
C SER A 142 -5.50 2.28 -0.38
N SER A 143 -6.73 2.64 -0.69
CA SER A 143 -7.97 2.00 -0.23
C SER A 143 -9.15 2.50 -1.07
N ILE A 144 -10.26 1.76 -1.10
CA ILE A 144 -11.55 2.30 -1.57
C ILE A 144 -12.01 3.49 -0.72
N ALA A 145 -11.54 3.62 0.52
CA ALA A 145 -11.77 4.78 1.38
C ALA A 145 -11.24 6.10 0.77
N ALA A 146 -10.34 6.02 -0.22
CA ALA A 146 -9.90 7.17 -1.00
C ALA A 146 -11.02 7.86 -1.82
N PHE A 147 -12.13 7.16 -2.05
CA PHE A 147 -13.23 7.63 -2.89
C PHE A 147 -14.43 8.15 -2.11
N MET A 148 -14.41 8.08 -0.78
CA MET A 148 -15.52 8.47 0.09
C MET A 148 -15.02 9.16 1.35
N ALA A 149 -15.93 9.81 2.08
CA ALA A 149 -15.69 10.33 3.41
C ALA A 149 -16.40 9.46 4.45
N ALA A 150 -15.65 8.89 5.40
CA ALA A 150 -16.21 8.14 6.53
C ALA A 150 -16.00 8.95 7.82
N PRO A 151 -17.07 9.30 8.56
CA PRO A 151 -16.98 10.20 9.73
C PRO A 151 -15.99 9.71 10.80
N ASP A 152 -15.97 8.41 11.09
CA ASP A 152 -15.12 7.84 12.14
C ASP A 152 -13.69 7.53 11.67
N SER A 153 -13.31 7.93 10.46
CA SER A 153 -12.03 7.61 9.83
C SER A 153 -11.58 8.74 8.90
N ALA A 154 -11.79 9.98 9.31
CA ALA A 154 -11.56 11.16 8.46
C ALA A 154 -10.11 11.26 7.98
N ALA A 155 -9.13 11.18 8.89
CA ALA A 155 -7.71 11.23 8.55
C ALA A 155 -7.29 10.04 7.66
N TYR A 156 -7.83 8.84 7.91
CA TYR A 156 -7.56 7.68 7.08
C TYR A 156 -8.08 7.89 5.65
N CYS A 157 -9.34 8.26 5.47
CA CYS A 157 -9.93 8.55 4.16
C CYS A 157 -9.14 9.65 3.42
N ALA A 158 -8.85 10.76 4.11
CA ALA A 158 -8.10 11.86 3.54
C ALA A 158 -6.67 11.46 3.14
N SER A 159 -5.95 10.69 3.98
CA SER A 159 -4.61 10.21 3.67
C SER A 159 -4.60 9.29 2.45
N LYS A 160 -5.58 8.36 2.35
CA LYS A 160 -5.69 7.45 1.21
C LYS A 160 -6.13 8.16 -0.07
N ALA A 161 -6.98 9.19 0.04
CA ALA A 161 -7.35 10.04 -1.10
C ALA A 161 -6.14 10.83 -1.62
N ALA A 162 -5.35 11.44 -0.73
CA ALA A 162 -4.15 12.16 -1.10
C ALA A 162 -3.16 11.26 -1.86
N VAL A 163 -2.89 10.07 -1.33
CA VAL A 163 -2.00 9.09 -1.95
C VAL A 163 -2.52 8.63 -3.32
N ASP A 164 -3.79 8.25 -3.42
CA ASP A 164 -4.38 7.81 -4.69
C ASP A 164 -4.28 8.91 -5.75
N ARG A 165 -4.63 10.14 -5.40
CA ARG A 165 -4.58 11.28 -6.33
C ARG A 165 -3.17 11.61 -6.76
N TRP A 166 -2.23 11.61 -5.82
CA TRP A 166 -0.83 11.89 -6.11
C TRP A 166 -0.23 10.85 -7.06
N ILE A 167 -0.41 9.55 -6.81
CA ILE A 167 0.09 8.48 -7.68
C ILE A 167 -0.51 8.57 -9.08
N VAL A 168 -1.82 8.81 -9.19
CA VAL A 168 -2.47 8.90 -10.50
C VAL A 168 -1.99 10.13 -11.28
N ALA A 169 -1.81 11.27 -10.60
CA ALA A 169 -1.32 12.49 -11.24
C ALA A 169 0.14 12.35 -11.71
N SER A 170 0.99 11.67 -10.91
CA SER A 170 2.41 11.47 -11.22
C SER A 170 2.66 10.37 -12.26
N ALA A 171 1.64 9.54 -12.60
CA ALA A 171 1.83 8.36 -13.44
C ALA A 171 2.33 8.68 -14.85
N HIS A 172 1.92 9.81 -15.44
CA HIS A 172 2.35 10.21 -16.79
C HIS A 172 3.85 10.55 -16.81
N GLU A 173 4.31 11.40 -15.90
CA GLU A 173 5.73 11.79 -15.80
C GLU A 173 6.63 10.59 -15.45
N ALA A 174 6.21 9.75 -14.50
CA ALA A 174 6.93 8.53 -14.17
C ALA A 174 7.09 7.60 -15.37
N ARG A 175 6.02 7.49 -16.20
CA ARG A 175 6.04 6.67 -17.42
C ARG A 175 7.05 7.17 -18.45
N GLN A 176 7.23 8.48 -18.59
CA GLN A 176 8.25 9.07 -19.46
C GLN A 176 9.67 8.69 -19.02
N ARG A 177 9.86 8.42 -17.73
CA ARG A 177 11.11 7.91 -17.13
C ARG A 177 11.20 6.37 -17.11
N GLY A 178 10.27 5.67 -17.76
CA GLY A 178 10.22 4.19 -17.79
C GLY A 178 9.71 3.56 -16.47
N ILE A 179 9.09 4.32 -15.57
CA ILE A 179 8.59 3.84 -14.29
C ILE A 179 7.06 3.71 -14.33
N VAL A 180 6.55 2.53 -13.94
CA VAL A 180 5.11 2.28 -13.90
C VAL A 180 4.60 2.45 -12.49
N LEU A 181 3.77 3.47 -12.25
CA LEU A 181 3.09 3.70 -10.98
C LEU A 181 1.70 3.05 -10.99
N THR A 182 1.36 2.36 -9.90
CA THR A 182 0.04 1.74 -9.70
C THR A 182 -0.53 2.14 -8.34
N SER A 183 -1.68 2.82 -8.33
CA SER A 183 -2.48 3.01 -7.13
C SER A 183 -3.36 1.77 -6.89
N VAL A 184 -3.24 1.15 -5.73
CA VAL A 184 -4.01 -0.05 -5.36
C VAL A 184 -5.06 0.36 -4.32
N CYS A 185 -6.33 0.14 -4.64
CA CYS A 185 -7.47 0.53 -3.80
C CYS A 185 -8.28 -0.72 -3.40
N PRO A 186 -7.81 -1.50 -2.40
CA PRO A 186 -8.55 -2.64 -1.89
C PRO A 186 -9.77 -2.20 -1.07
N GLY A 187 -10.79 -3.07 -1.06
CA GLY A 187 -11.88 -3.04 -0.09
C GLY A 187 -11.45 -3.62 1.26
N PHE A 188 -12.38 -4.32 1.92
CA PHE A 188 -12.08 -4.97 3.20
C PHE A 188 -11.19 -6.21 2.99
N ILE A 189 -10.04 -6.21 3.64
CA ILE A 189 -9.10 -7.33 3.64
C ILE A 189 -8.94 -7.84 5.06
N ARG A 190 -9.02 -9.16 5.24
CA ARG A 190 -8.82 -9.84 6.53
C ARG A 190 -7.38 -9.68 6.99
N THR A 191 -7.17 -8.81 7.97
CA THR A 191 -5.86 -8.47 8.55
C THR A 191 -6.05 -8.08 10.01
N ALA A 192 -4.97 -7.93 10.76
CA ALA A 192 -5.04 -7.38 12.11
C ALA A 192 -5.68 -5.97 12.17
N MET A 193 -5.56 -5.18 11.09
CA MET A 193 -6.16 -3.85 10.99
C MET A 193 -7.70 -3.87 10.99
N THR A 194 -8.30 -4.94 10.46
CA THR A 194 -9.76 -5.11 10.35
C THR A 194 -10.36 -6.06 11.38
N ALA A 195 -9.52 -6.69 12.22
CA ALA A 195 -9.97 -7.70 13.18
C ALA A 195 -10.96 -7.15 14.23
N ASP A 196 -10.78 -5.88 14.62
CA ASP A 196 -11.62 -5.22 15.64
C ASP A 196 -12.85 -4.52 15.06
N TYR A 197 -13.11 -4.64 13.75
CA TYR A 197 -14.27 -4.02 13.13
C TYR A 197 -15.55 -4.81 13.47
N ARG A 198 -16.53 -4.12 14.10
CA ARG A 198 -17.80 -4.71 14.54
C ARG A 198 -18.97 -4.44 13.59
N PHE A 199 -18.68 -3.99 12.38
CA PHE A 199 -19.71 -3.72 11.37
C PHE A 199 -19.56 -4.70 10.19
N PRO A 200 -20.63 -4.90 9.39
CA PRO A 200 -20.57 -5.76 8.22
C PRO A 200 -19.49 -5.29 7.25
N MET A 201 -18.64 -6.23 6.81
CA MET A 201 -17.59 -5.99 5.83
C MET A 201 -17.93 -6.72 4.52
N PRO A 202 -18.83 -6.15 3.68
CA PRO A 202 -19.21 -6.80 2.44
C PRO A 202 -17.97 -6.96 1.55
N GLY A 203 -17.85 -8.12 0.89
CA GLY A 203 -16.73 -8.40 0.02
C GLY A 203 -15.38 -8.60 0.74
N LEU A 204 -15.41 -8.91 2.05
CA LEU A 204 -14.21 -9.24 2.81
C LEU A 204 -13.39 -10.32 2.09
N MET A 205 -12.11 -10.03 1.86
CA MET A 205 -11.21 -10.88 1.10
C MET A 205 -9.99 -11.24 1.95
N ASP A 206 -9.47 -12.45 1.80
CA ASP A 206 -8.23 -12.85 2.45
C ASP A 206 -7.01 -12.15 1.83
N ALA A 207 -6.01 -11.88 2.65
CA ALA A 207 -4.82 -11.12 2.24
C ALA A 207 -4.05 -11.80 1.10
N ASP A 208 -3.99 -13.13 1.08
CA ASP A 208 -3.33 -13.90 0.01
C ASP A 208 -4.04 -13.72 -1.34
N ARG A 209 -5.37 -13.77 -1.34
CA ARG A 209 -6.15 -13.51 -2.55
C ARG A 209 -5.97 -12.06 -3.01
N ALA A 210 -5.95 -11.12 -2.08
CA ALA A 210 -5.68 -9.70 -2.38
C ALA A 210 -4.30 -9.52 -3.01
N ALA A 211 -3.26 -10.18 -2.47
CA ALA A 211 -1.90 -10.13 -3.01
C ALA A 211 -1.86 -10.57 -4.48
N HIS A 212 -2.53 -11.66 -4.84
CA HIS A 212 -2.60 -12.12 -6.23
C HIS A 212 -3.34 -11.14 -7.16
N VAL A 213 -4.40 -10.49 -6.70
CA VAL A 213 -5.12 -9.45 -7.47
C VAL A 213 -4.22 -8.25 -7.69
N ILE A 214 -3.52 -7.80 -6.66
CA ILE A 214 -2.59 -6.68 -6.71
C ILE A 214 -1.48 -6.96 -7.71
N LEU A 215 -0.78 -8.07 -7.55
CA LEU A 215 0.37 -8.41 -8.39
C LEU A 215 -0.03 -8.54 -9.86
N ARG A 216 -1.16 -9.16 -10.18
CA ARG A 216 -1.68 -9.20 -11.56
C ARG A 216 -1.94 -7.81 -12.13
N GLY A 217 -2.49 -6.90 -11.34
CA GLY A 217 -2.75 -5.53 -11.80
C GLY A 217 -1.47 -4.74 -12.03
N VAL A 218 -0.48 -4.88 -11.15
CA VAL A 218 0.82 -4.22 -11.22
C VAL A 218 1.65 -4.74 -12.40
N THR A 219 1.70 -6.06 -12.61
CA THR A 219 2.42 -6.65 -13.75
C THR A 219 1.77 -6.29 -15.09
N ALA A 220 0.45 -6.15 -15.13
CA ALA A 220 -0.27 -5.65 -16.30
C ALA A 220 -0.09 -4.14 -16.55
N GLY A 221 0.66 -3.42 -15.71
CA GLY A 221 0.93 -2.00 -15.86
C GLY A 221 -0.30 -1.09 -15.68
N ARG A 222 -1.30 -1.54 -14.90
CA ARG A 222 -2.51 -0.75 -14.62
C ARG A 222 -2.18 0.44 -13.74
N GLY A 223 -2.60 1.65 -14.13
CA GLY A 223 -2.40 2.84 -13.31
C GLY A 223 -3.20 2.84 -12.00
N ARG A 224 -4.32 2.07 -11.97
CA ARG A 224 -5.13 1.87 -10.76
C ARG A 224 -5.72 0.47 -10.71
N VAL A 225 -5.68 -0.17 -9.55
CA VAL A 225 -6.28 -1.49 -9.27
C VAL A 225 -7.30 -1.34 -8.15
N VAL A 226 -8.59 -1.48 -8.45
CA VAL A 226 -9.69 -1.34 -7.47
C VAL A 226 -10.41 -2.67 -7.36
N PHE A 227 -10.53 -3.19 -6.15
CA PHE A 227 -11.24 -4.45 -5.92
C PHE A 227 -11.86 -4.52 -4.51
N PRO A 228 -13.05 -5.13 -4.38
CA PRO A 228 -13.94 -5.54 -5.45
C PRO A 228 -14.42 -4.34 -6.28
N TRP A 229 -14.59 -4.50 -7.58
CA TRP A 229 -14.92 -3.39 -8.49
C TRP A 229 -16.21 -2.65 -8.12
N TRP A 230 -17.23 -3.42 -7.68
CA TRP A 230 -18.53 -2.87 -7.30
C TRP A 230 -18.45 -1.98 -6.04
N MET A 231 -17.58 -2.33 -5.07
CA MET A 231 -17.35 -1.48 -3.90
C MET A 231 -16.64 -0.19 -4.30
N GLY A 232 -15.69 -0.26 -5.23
CA GLY A 232 -15.04 0.93 -5.74
C GLY A 232 -16.01 1.87 -6.47
N LEU A 233 -17.00 1.32 -7.18
CA LEU A 233 -18.07 2.10 -7.79
C LEU A 233 -18.98 2.72 -6.72
N ALA A 234 -19.44 1.91 -5.76
CA ALA A 234 -20.30 2.38 -4.66
C ALA A 234 -19.61 3.49 -3.84
N ALA A 235 -18.32 3.35 -3.52
CA ALA A 235 -17.56 4.37 -2.78
C ALA A 235 -17.44 5.68 -3.57
N ARG A 236 -17.24 5.63 -4.90
CA ARG A 236 -17.23 6.82 -5.75
C ARG A 236 -18.57 7.51 -5.80
N LEU A 237 -19.65 6.76 -5.95
CA LEU A 237 -21.01 7.31 -5.94
C LEU A 237 -21.33 7.93 -4.57
N ALA A 238 -20.96 7.28 -3.48
CA ALA A 238 -21.09 7.85 -2.13
C ALA A 238 -20.30 9.15 -1.96
N GLY A 239 -19.08 9.23 -2.53
CA GLY A 239 -18.26 10.44 -2.50
C GLY A 239 -18.83 11.63 -3.27
N LEU A 240 -19.82 11.41 -4.14
CA LEU A 240 -20.55 12.49 -4.87
C LEU A 240 -21.76 13.01 -4.10
N LEU A 241 -22.15 12.36 -3.00
CA LEU A 241 -23.32 12.79 -2.21
C LEU A 241 -23.01 14.10 -1.48
N PRO A 242 -23.99 15.02 -1.39
CA PRO A 242 -23.86 16.23 -0.59
C PRO A 242 -23.55 15.91 0.88
N SER A 243 -22.72 16.73 1.52
CA SER A 243 -22.28 16.52 2.91
C SER A 243 -23.43 16.32 3.91
N ARG A 244 -24.57 16.99 3.69
CA ARG A 244 -25.78 16.82 4.51
C ARG A 244 -26.36 15.40 4.42
N VAL A 245 -26.33 14.78 3.25
CA VAL A 245 -26.79 13.39 3.04
C VAL A 245 -25.82 12.42 3.70
N MET A 246 -24.51 12.65 3.55
CA MET A 246 -23.50 11.84 4.22
C MET A 246 -23.63 11.88 5.75
N ALA A 247 -23.87 13.06 6.33
CA ALA A 247 -24.11 13.22 7.77
C ALA A 247 -25.35 12.45 8.24
N ALA A 248 -26.44 12.52 7.48
CA ALA A 248 -27.70 11.81 7.80
C ALA A 248 -27.57 10.28 7.72
N VAL A 249 -26.78 9.76 6.79
CA VAL A 249 -26.47 8.32 6.71
C VAL A 249 -25.61 7.87 7.88
N ALA A 250 -24.60 8.65 8.25
CA ALA A 250 -23.72 8.36 9.36
C ALA A 250 -24.44 8.36 10.73
N SER A 251 -25.42 9.24 10.92
CA SER A 251 -26.20 9.30 12.17
C SER A 251 -27.14 8.11 12.40
N ARG A 252 -27.51 7.39 11.35
CA ARG A 252 -28.38 6.20 11.43
C ARG A 252 -27.63 4.90 11.84
N HIS A 253 -26.32 4.95 11.90
CA HIS A 253 -25.47 3.79 12.24
C HIS A 253 -24.76 3.95 13.60
N ARG A 254 -25.16 4.96 14.38
CA ARG A 254 -24.82 5.12 15.80
C ARG A 254 -25.99 4.64 16.66
#